data_e495f6291bad095f5b80ab062d99b8c6
#
_entry.id   e495f6291bad095f5b80ab062d99b8c6
#
_cell.length_a   1.000
_cell.length_b   1.000
_cell.length_c   1.000
_cell.angle_alpha   90.00
_cell.angle_beta   90.00
_cell.angle_gamma   90.00
#
_symmetry.space_group_name_H-M   'P 1'
#
loop_
_entity.id
_entity.type
_entity.pdbx_description
1 polymer ?
#
loop_
_entity_poly.entity_id
_entity_poly.type
_entity_poly.pdbx_seq_one_letter_code
_entity_poly.pdbx_strand_id
1 'polypeptide(L)'
;MKVAVTGTPGVGKTAACALVRSLPVRNVNDLAVEFGAVKGYDRRRRTKEVDVRRLARAVARLEGDMIIEGHFSHSLGVDLAIVLRCSPRVLAKRLEAKGWSAGKVRENVEAEAVDVILVEAVEGVPEVCEIDTTRRTPLGMARAIDAICRGEREKYPVGNVDWSREVLSWF
;
A
#
# COMPACT_ATOMS: atom_id res chain seq x y z
N MET A 1 -11.99 9.53 -10.31
CA MET A 1 -11.27 9.41 -9.02
C MET A 1 -10.19 8.34 -9.12
N LYS A 2 -8.97 8.66 -8.72
CA LYS A 2 -7.85 7.71 -8.62
C LYS A 2 -7.64 7.36 -7.14
N VAL A 3 -7.70 6.09 -6.82
CA VAL A 3 -7.55 5.59 -5.44
C VAL A 3 -6.27 4.77 -5.34
N ALA A 4 -5.36 5.12 -4.45
CA ALA A 4 -4.22 4.27 -4.12
C ALA A 4 -4.62 3.23 -3.05
N VAL A 5 -4.34 1.96 -3.27
CA VAL A 5 -4.27 0.96 -2.20
C VAL A 5 -2.80 0.68 -1.96
N THR A 6 -2.27 1.25 -0.86
CA THR A 6 -0.86 1.27 -0.54
C THR A 6 -0.56 0.62 0.81
N GLY A 7 0.68 0.62 1.24
CA GLY A 7 1.16 0.03 2.50
C GLY A 7 2.39 -0.84 2.30
N THR A 8 3.04 -1.20 3.37
CA THR A 8 4.27 -1.98 3.39
C THR A 8 4.13 -3.31 2.63
N PRO A 9 5.16 -3.80 1.94
CA PRO A 9 5.15 -5.14 1.37
C PRO A 9 4.76 -6.20 2.41
N GLY A 10 3.80 -7.08 2.08
CA GLY A 10 3.33 -8.14 2.99
C GLY A 10 2.04 -7.85 3.76
N VAL A 11 1.55 -6.61 3.79
CA VAL A 11 0.29 -6.26 4.50
C VAL A 11 -0.98 -6.83 3.87
N GLY A 12 -0.92 -7.33 2.62
CA GLY A 12 -2.06 -8.03 1.99
C GLY A 12 -2.74 -7.29 0.84
N LYS A 13 -2.14 -6.23 0.28
CA LYS A 13 -2.70 -5.42 -0.83
C LYS A 13 -3.25 -6.27 -1.97
N THR A 14 -2.41 -7.06 -2.60
CA THR A 14 -2.77 -7.87 -3.77
C THR A 14 -3.90 -8.86 -3.49
N ALA A 15 -3.87 -9.51 -2.32
CA ALA A 15 -4.93 -10.45 -1.93
C ALA A 15 -6.27 -9.74 -1.70
N ALA A 16 -6.25 -8.53 -1.15
CA ALA A 16 -7.46 -7.73 -0.97
C ALA A 16 -7.97 -7.21 -2.32
N CYS A 17 -7.10 -6.61 -3.12
CA CYS A 17 -7.45 -5.99 -4.40
C CYS A 17 -8.00 -7.00 -5.41
N ALA A 18 -7.58 -8.25 -5.36
CA ALA A 18 -8.16 -9.33 -6.19
C ALA A 18 -9.65 -9.60 -5.91
N LEU A 19 -10.17 -9.15 -4.76
CA LEU A 19 -11.56 -9.38 -4.33
C LEU A 19 -12.40 -8.09 -4.30
N VAL A 20 -11.82 -6.93 -4.59
CA VAL A 20 -12.52 -5.64 -4.69
C VAL A 20 -13.47 -5.65 -5.88
N ARG A 21 -14.62 -5.00 -5.72
CA ARG A 21 -15.71 -4.95 -6.73
C ARG A 21 -16.17 -3.53 -7.08
N SER A 22 -15.76 -2.53 -6.30
CA SER A 22 -16.21 -1.14 -6.48
C SER A 22 -15.63 -0.46 -7.71
N LEU A 23 -14.37 -0.70 -7.99
CA LEU A 23 -13.62 -0.05 -9.07
C LEU A 23 -12.64 -1.04 -9.73
N PRO A 24 -12.27 -0.84 -11.01
CA PRO A 24 -11.22 -1.61 -11.65
C PRO A 24 -9.87 -1.39 -10.95
N VAL A 25 -9.11 -2.47 -10.79
CA VAL A 25 -7.81 -2.46 -10.12
C VAL A 25 -6.68 -2.57 -11.15
N ARG A 26 -5.68 -1.72 -11.02
CA ARG A 26 -4.43 -1.73 -11.80
C ARG A 26 -3.23 -1.88 -10.86
N ASN A 27 -2.32 -2.78 -11.18
CA ASN A 27 -1.08 -2.91 -10.42
C ASN A 27 -0.06 -1.85 -10.86
N VAL A 28 0.59 -1.20 -9.90
CA VAL A 28 1.56 -0.12 -10.16
C VAL A 28 2.75 -0.57 -10.99
N ASN A 29 3.21 -1.83 -10.83
CA ASN A 29 4.33 -2.35 -11.61
C ASN A 29 3.95 -2.63 -13.07
N ASP A 30 2.70 -3.05 -13.32
CA ASP A 30 2.18 -3.26 -14.68
C ASP A 30 2.05 -1.92 -15.39
N LEU A 31 1.52 -0.90 -14.71
CA LEU A 31 1.47 0.47 -15.22
C LEU A 31 2.88 1.02 -15.52
N ALA A 32 3.86 0.75 -14.64
CA ALA A 32 5.23 1.19 -14.87
C ALA A 32 5.85 0.57 -16.14
N VAL A 33 5.54 -0.69 -16.44
CA VAL A 33 5.97 -1.35 -17.67
C VAL A 33 5.24 -0.77 -18.88
N GLU A 34 3.91 -0.68 -18.82
CA GLU A 34 3.05 -0.17 -19.89
C GLU A 34 3.45 1.24 -20.35
N PHE A 35 3.76 2.13 -19.40
CA PHE A 35 4.13 3.52 -19.70
C PHE A 35 5.64 3.75 -19.83
N GLY A 36 6.44 2.69 -19.89
CA GLY A 36 7.90 2.78 -20.04
C GLY A 36 8.56 3.57 -18.91
N ALA A 37 8.01 3.50 -17.69
CA ALA A 37 8.53 4.18 -16.52
C ALA A 37 9.56 3.34 -15.74
N VAL A 38 9.90 2.15 -16.21
CA VAL A 38 10.97 1.32 -15.63
C VAL A 38 12.32 1.86 -16.09
N LYS A 39 13.17 2.31 -15.14
CA LYS A 39 14.53 2.83 -15.39
C LYS A 39 15.59 1.74 -15.40
N GLY A 40 15.40 0.71 -14.58
CA GLY A 40 16.40 -0.34 -14.37
C GLY A 40 15.90 -1.46 -13.46
N TYR A 41 16.85 -2.30 -13.08
CA TYR A 41 16.59 -3.38 -12.14
C TYR A 41 17.65 -3.38 -11.05
N ASP A 42 17.25 -3.13 -9.81
CA ASP A 42 18.10 -3.27 -8.63
C ASP A 42 18.31 -4.77 -8.34
N ARG A 43 19.49 -5.28 -8.71
CA ARG A 43 19.85 -6.70 -8.49
C ARG A 43 19.94 -7.07 -7.01
N ARG A 44 20.33 -6.12 -6.15
CA ARG A 44 20.47 -6.35 -4.70
C ARG A 44 19.10 -6.50 -4.03
N ARG A 45 18.17 -5.60 -4.36
CA ARG A 45 16.80 -5.60 -3.84
C ARG A 45 15.87 -6.51 -4.64
N ARG A 46 16.30 -7.00 -5.81
CA ARG A 46 15.49 -7.78 -6.76
C ARG A 46 14.18 -7.07 -7.13
N THR A 47 14.27 -5.76 -7.38
CA THR A 47 13.11 -4.91 -7.71
C THR A 47 13.40 -4.05 -8.94
N LYS A 48 12.32 -3.70 -9.68
CA LYS A 48 12.40 -2.73 -10.76
C LYS A 48 12.55 -1.33 -10.16
N GLU A 49 13.48 -0.54 -10.69
CA GLU A 49 13.55 0.89 -10.41
C GLU A 49 12.53 1.62 -11.27
N VAL A 50 11.62 2.38 -10.66
CA VAL A 50 10.55 3.07 -11.36
C VAL A 50 10.75 4.58 -11.31
N ASP A 51 10.59 5.24 -12.45
CA ASP A 51 10.45 6.69 -12.52
C ASP A 51 9.04 7.09 -12.08
N VAL A 52 8.92 7.37 -10.78
CA VAL A 52 7.63 7.72 -10.16
C VAL A 52 7.03 8.99 -10.79
N ARG A 53 7.86 10.00 -11.13
CA ARG A 53 7.38 11.24 -11.76
C ARG A 53 6.84 11.01 -13.16
N ARG A 54 7.51 10.17 -13.95
CA ARG A 54 7.03 9.78 -15.28
C ARG A 54 5.72 8.99 -15.17
N LEU A 55 5.66 8.05 -14.26
CA LEU A 55 4.46 7.23 -14.03
C LEU A 55 3.28 8.08 -13.54
N ALA A 56 3.49 9.00 -12.60
CA ALA A 56 2.45 9.92 -12.13
C ALA A 56 1.85 10.76 -13.26
N ARG A 57 2.69 11.30 -14.16
CA ARG A 57 2.20 12.03 -15.36
C ARG A 57 1.39 11.15 -16.31
N ALA A 58 1.72 9.88 -16.43
CA ALA A 58 0.95 8.94 -17.23
C ALA A 58 -0.38 8.60 -16.57
N VAL A 59 -0.36 8.31 -15.27
CA VAL A 59 -1.57 8.03 -14.46
C VAL A 59 -2.56 9.19 -14.48
N ALA A 60 -2.08 10.44 -14.42
CA ALA A 60 -2.93 11.63 -14.50
C ALA A 60 -3.73 11.74 -15.80
N ARG A 61 -3.27 11.10 -16.89
CA ARG A 61 -3.93 11.09 -18.21
C ARG A 61 -4.91 9.93 -18.38
N LEU A 62 -4.90 8.97 -17.46
CA LEU A 62 -5.86 7.85 -17.53
C LEU A 62 -7.27 8.36 -17.22
N GLU A 63 -8.22 7.96 -18.02
CA GLU A 63 -9.63 8.27 -17.79
C GLU A 63 -10.31 7.26 -16.86
N GLY A 64 -11.44 7.68 -16.30
CA GLY A 64 -12.27 6.85 -15.42
C GLY A 64 -11.74 6.71 -14.00
N ASP A 65 -12.59 6.14 -13.17
CA ASP A 65 -12.28 5.83 -11.77
C ASP A 65 -11.55 4.50 -11.68
N MET A 66 -10.53 4.40 -10.84
CA MET A 66 -9.76 3.17 -10.66
C MET A 66 -9.00 3.12 -9.33
N ILE A 67 -8.69 1.91 -8.92
CA ILE A 67 -7.73 1.63 -7.86
C ILE A 67 -6.37 1.34 -8.48
N ILE A 68 -5.31 1.93 -7.91
CA ILE A 68 -3.91 1.63 -8.23
C ILE A 68 -3.31 0.94 -7.01
N GLU A 69 -2.99 -0.33 -7.15
CA GLU A 69 -2.42 -1.16 -6.08
C GLU A 69 -0.89 -1.16 -6.17
N GLY A 70 -0.23 -0.86 -5.04
CA GLY A 70 1.23 -0.97 -4.93
C GLY A 70 1.80 -0.19 -3.75
N HIS A 71 3.03 -0.50 -3.34
CA HIS A 71 3.64 0.08 -2.15
C HIS A 71 4.00 1.57 -2.28
N PHE A 72 4.05 2.13 -3.47
CA PHE A 72 4.28 3.55 -3.74
C PHE A 72 3.16 4.20 -4.55
N SER A 73 1.99 3.56 -4.65
CA SER A 73 0.86 4.07 -5.44
C SER A 73 0.33 5.41 -4.94
N HIS A 74 0.47 5.72 -3.65
CA HIS A 74 0.14 7.02 -3.06
C HIS A 74 0.95 8.19 -3.65
N SER A 75 2.15 7.93 -4.18
CA SER A 75 3.02 8.95 -4.78
C SER A 75 2.67 9.31 -6.24
N LEU A 76 1.56 8.78 -6.78
CA LEU A 76 1.19 8.95 -8.19
C LEU A 76 0.20 10.08 -8.46
N GLY A 77 -0.04 10.98 -7.51
CA GLY A 77 -0.99 12.08 -7.67
C GLY A 77 -2.44 11.59 -7.67
N VAL A 78 -2.79 10.73 -6.73
CA VAL A 78 -4.12 10.16 -6.52
C VAL A 78 -4.99 11.07 -5.67
N ASP A 79 -6.32 10.89 -5.75
CA ASP A 79 -7.30 11.67 -4.99
C ASP A 79 -7.48 11.15 -3.57
N LEU A 80 -7.32 9.83 -3.38
CA LEU A 80 -7.52 9.12 -2.12
C LEU A 80 -6.45 8.04 -1.96
N ALA A 81 -5.87 7.92 -0.77
CA ALA A 81 -5.03 6.80 -0.39
C ALA A 81 -5.68 5.94 0.69
N ILE A 82 -5.71 4.64 0.47
CA ILE A 82 -6.10 3.63 1.45
C ILE A 82 -4.83 2.92 1.88
N VAL A 83 -4.35 3.22 3.09
CA VAL A 83 -3.12 2.66 3.64
C VAL A 83 -3.46 1.39 4.43
N LEU A 84 -3.01 0.25 3.94
CA LEU A 84 -3.14 -1.02 4.64
C LEU A 84 -1.99 -1.16 5.64
N ARG A 85 -2.35 -1.35 6.91
CA ARG A 85 -1.44 -1.48 8.03
C ARG A 85 -1.42 -2.92 8.57
N CYS A 86 -0.33 -3.32 9.18
CA CYS A 86 -0.23 -4.65 9.79
C CYS A 86 0.71 -4.62 10.99
N SER A 87 0.31 -5.24 12.12
CA SER A 87 1.22 -5.38 13.27
C SER A 87 2.60 -5.85 12.80
N PRO A 88 3.69 -5.19 13.22
CA PRO A 88 5.06 -5.54 12.85
C PRO A 88 5.38 -7.02 13.07
N ARG A 89 4.95 -7.60 14.20
CA ARG A 89 5.12 -9.03 14.50
C ARG A 89 4.42 -9.95 13.50
N VAL A 90 3.19 -9.60 13.10
CA VAL A 90 2.44 -10.38 12.12
C VAL A 90 3.03 -10.20 10.73
N LEU A 91 3.47 -8.99 10.40
CA LEU A 91 4.15 -8.69 9.14
C LEU A 91 5.44 -9.50 8.99
N ALA A 92 6.27 -9.56 10.04
CA ALA A 92 7.50 -10.37 10.06
C ALA A 92 7.19 -11.82 9.66
N LYS A 93 6.23 -12.47 10.34
CA LYS A 93 5.82 -13.85 10.04
C LYS A 93 5.32 -14.03 8.61
N ARG A 94 4.56 -13.06 8.09
CA ARG A 94 4.07 -13.11 6.69
C ARG A 94 5.21 -13.02 5.68
N LEU A 95 6.22 -12.21 5.95
CA LEU A 95 7.38 -12.04 5.06
C LEU A 95 8.34 -13.24 5.14
N GLU A 96 8.59 -13.77 6.34
CA GLU A 96 9.35 -15.01 6.55
C GLU A 96 8.72 -16.19 5.82
N ALA A 97 7.40 -16.37 5.93
CA ALA A 97 6.65 -17.41 5.22
C ALA A 97 6.75 -17.28 3.69
N LYS A 98 7.04 -16.07 3.17
CA LYS A 98 7.32 -15.83 1.73
C LYS A 98 8.79 -16.10 1.36
N GLY A 99 9.62 -16.54 2.27
CA GLY A 99 11.03 -16.84 2.03
C GLY A 99 11.92 -15.59 1.88
N TRP A 100 11.53 -14.44 2.47
CA TRP A 100 12.36 -13.25 2.41
C TRP A 100 13.54 -13.35 3.36
N SER A 101 14.68 -12.76 2.97
CA SER A 101 15.85 -12.72 3.84
C SER A 101 15.59 -11.92 5.11
N ALA A 102 16.25 -12.28 6.22
CA ALA A 102 16.09 -11.62 7.51
C ALA A 102 16.31 -10.09 7.43
N GLY A 103 17.30 -9.64 6.64
CA GLY A 103 17.56 -8.21 6.45
C GLY A 103 16.39 -7.50 5.77
N LYS A 104 15.78 -8.12 4.74
CA LYS A 104 14.61 -7.55 4.03
C LYS A 104 13.35 -7.59 4.89
N VAL A 105 13.17 -8.63 5.71
CA VAL A 105 12.09 -8.70 6.69
C VAL A 105 12.22 -7.54 7.68
N ARG A 106 13.40 -7.37 8.29
CA ARG A 106 13.66 -6.30 9.27
C ARG A 106 13.41 -4.92 8.67
N GLU A 107 13.97 -4.60 7.48
CA GLU A 107 13.76 -3.32 6.79
C GLU A 107 12.26 -2.98 6.64
N ASN A 108 11.43 -3.94 6.24
CA ASN A 108 10.01 -3.71 6.06
C ASN A 108 9.24 -3.61 7.37
N VAL A 109 9.62 -4.40 8.37
CA VAL A 109 9.01 -4.37 9.71
C VAL A 109 9.32 -3.04 10.40
N GLU A 110 10.55 -2.55 10.31
CA GLU A 110 10.95 -1.24 10.85
C GLU A 110 10.20 -0.10 10.14
N ALA A 111 10.08 -0.14 8.81
CA ALA A 111 9.33 0.85 8.05
C ALA A 111 7.83 0.88 8.42
N GLU A 112 7.21 -0.29 8.66
CA GLU A 112 5.83 -0.36 9.15
C GLU A 112 5.68 0.18 10.57
N ALA A 113 6.65 -0.14 11.44
CA ALA A 113 6.65 0.27 12.84
C ALA A 113 6.73 1.79 13.05
N VAL A 114 7.40 2.49 12.12
CA VAL A 114 7.55 3.96 12.15
C VAL A 114 6.67 4.68 11.12
N ASP A 115 5.63 4.00 10.63
CA ASP A 115 4.56 4.56 9.80
C ASP A 115 5.02 5.21 8.47
N VAL A 116 6.16 4.78 7.89
CA VAL A 116 6.76 5.43 6.71
C VAL A 116 5.74 5.72 5.61
N ILE A 117 5.01 4.71 5.14
CA ILE A 117 4.06 4.87 4.04
C ILE A 117 2.83 5.70 4.46
N LEU A 118 2.40 5.59 5.72
CA LEU A 118 1.29 6.40 6.22
C LEU A 118 1.66 7.88 6.24
N VAL A 119 2.85 8.21 6.74
CA VAL A 119 3.36 9.59 6.78
C VAL A 119 3.47 10.14 5.35
N GLU A 120 4.11 9.41 4.44
CA GLU A 120 4.22 9.82 3.03
C GLU A 120 2.84 10.04 2.37
N ALA A 121 1.87 9.18 2.67
CA ALA A 121 0.51 9.32 2.15
C ALA A 121 -0.20 10.55 2.71
N VAL A 122 -0.10 10.81 4.01
CA VAL A 122 -0.73 11.98 4.67
C VAL A 122 -0.12 13.30 4.17
N GLU A 123 1.19 13.32 3.89
CA GLU A 123 1.85 14.49 3.34
C GLU A 123 1.54 14.76 1.86
N GLY A 124 1.28 13.70 1.09
CA GLY A 124 1.20 13.77 -0.38
C GLY A 124 -0.17 13.60 -0.99
N VAL A 125 -1.19 13.15 -0.25
CA VAL A 125 -2.52 12.82 -0.80
C VAL A 125 -3.61 13.62 -0.09
N PRO A 126 -4.57 14.22 -0.83
CA PRO A 126 -5.63 15.07 -0.26
C PRO A 126 -6.49 14.38 0.80
N GLU A 127 -6.73 13.07 0.65
CA GLU A 127 -7.55 12.29 1.57
C GLU A 127 -6.92 10.93 1.82
N VAL A 128 -6.85 10.52 3.09
CA VAL A 128 -6.23 9.27 3.50
C VAL A 128 -7.14 8.49 4.43
N CYS A 129 -7.29 7.19 4.16
CA CYS A 129 -7.94 6.23 5.04
C CYS A 129 -6.96 5.15 5.47
N GLU A 130 -7.15 4.60 6.67
CA GLU A 130 -6.25 3.60 7.26
C GLU A 130 -7.01 2.33 7.62
N ILE A 131 -6.48 1.15 7.25
CA ILE A 131 -7.09 -0.16 7.54
C ILE A 131 -6.07 -1.06 8.23
N ASP A 132 -6.34 -1.48 9.47
CA ASP A 132 -5.60 -2.56 10.12
C ASP A 132 -5.95 -3.92 9.49
N THR A 133 -4.96 -4.59 8.93
CA THR A 133 -5.06 -5.90 8.27
C THR A 133 -4.57 -7.06 9.15
N THR A 134 -4.13 -6.79 10.38
CA THR A 134 -3.48 -7.77 11.27
C THR A 134 -4.30 -9.04 11.41
N ARG A 135 -5.61 -8.89 11.64
CA ARG A 135 -6.55 -10.01 11.85
C ARG A 135 -7.63 -10.11 10.78
N ARG A 136 -7.56 -9.30 9.71
CA ARG A 136 -8.57 -9.32 8.65
C ARG A 136 -8.25 -10.39 7.60
N THR A 137 -9.31 -11.02 7.10
CA THR A 137 -9.23 -11.87 5.91
C THR A 137 -9.13 -11.01 4.64
N PRO A 138 -8.61 -11.55 3.52
CA PRO A 138 -8.60 -10.83 2.23
C PRO A 138 -9.97 -10.29 1.83
N LEU A 139 -11.03 -11.06 2.05
CA LEU A 139 -12.41 -10.60 1.78
C LEU A 139 -12.85 -9.47 2.72
N GLY A 140 -12.47 -9.53 3.99
CA GLY A 140 -12.75 -8.46 4.96
C GLY A 140 -12.03 -7.15 4.61
N MET A 141 -10.80 -7.24 4.09
CA MET A 141 -10.05 -6.09 3.59
C MET A 141 -10.70 -5.51 2.31
N ALA A 142 -11.07 -6.37 1.36
CA ALA A 142 -11.73 -5.96 0.13
C ALA A 142 -13.06 -5.22 0.41
N ARG A 143 -13.88 -5.74 1.33
CA ARG A 143 -15.12 -5.07 1.76
C ARG A 143 -14.87 -3.69 2.37
N ALA A 144 -13.80 -3.52 3.16
CA ALA A 144 -13.44 -2.23 3.72
C ALA A 144 -12.99 -1.26 2.62
N ILE A 145 -12.18 -1.71 1.65
CA ILE A 145 -11.80 -0.90 0.48
C ILE A 145 -13.02 -0.48 -0.31
N ASP A 146 -13.93 -1.41 -0.61
CA ASP A 146 -15.18 -1.13 -1.31
C ASP A 146 -16.07 -0.11 -0.56
N ALA A 147 -16.14 -0.21 0.78
CA ALA A 147 -16.89 0.75 1.61
C ALA A 147 -16.29 2.15 1.54
N ILE A 148 -14.96 2.29 1.64
CA ILE A 148 -14.24 3.56 1.49
C ILE A 148 -14.49 4.16 0.11
N CYS A 149 -14.41 3.37 -0.96
CA CYS A 149 -14.66 3.83 -2.34
C CYS A 149 -16.11 4.30 -2.52
N ARG A 150 -17.08 3.77 -1.78
CA ARG A 150 -18.48 4.22 -1.76
C ARG A 150 -18.74 5.43 -0.86
N GLY A 151 -17.73 5.94 -0.15
CA GLY A 151 -17.82 7.14 0.68
C GLY A 151 -17.89 6.91 2.19
N GLU A 152 -17.82 5.66 2.69
CA GLU A 152 -17.85 5.35 4.13
C GLU A 152 -16.48 5.59 4.81
N ARG A 153 -15.87 6.75 4.58
CA ARG A 153 -14.47 7.06 4.94
C ARG A 153 -14.30 7.35 6.42
N GLU A 154 -15.31 7.91 7.06
CA GLU A 154 -15.34 8.24 8.48
C GLU A 154 -15.12 7.05 9.42
N LYS A 155 -15.32 5.82 8.90
CA LYS A 155 -15.07 4.57 9.64
C LYS A 155 -13.60 4.15 9.64
N TYR A 156 -12.76 4.82 8.84
CA TYR A 156 -11.38 4.45 8.58
C TYR A 156 -10.43 5.65 8.71
N PRO A 157 -10.52 6.42 9.81
CA PRO A 157 -9.68 7.61 9.98
C PRO A 157 -8.21 7.23 10.15
N VAL A 158 -7.33 8.17 9.78
CA VAL A 158 -5.89 8.09 10.09
C VAL A 158 -5.70 8.16 11.62
N GLY A 159 -4.73 7.39 12.13
CA GLY A 159 -4.42 7.33 13.56
C GLY A 159 -5.26 6.31 14.35
N ASN A 160 -6.04 5.46 13.68
CA ASN A 160 -6.76 4.37 14.32
C ASN A 160 -5.88 3.12 14.56
N VAL A 161 -4.65 3.13 14.04
CA VAL A 161 -3.65 2.06 14.21
C VAL A 161 -2.44 2.61 14.93
N ASP A 162 -2.04 1.98 16.03
CA ASP A 162 -0.89 2.37 16.84
C ASP A 162 -0.07 1.12 17.23
N TRP A 163 1.18 1.10 16.78
CA TRP A 163 2.13 0.04 17.09
C TRP A 163 3.07 0.37 18.25
N SER A 164 2.93 1.51 18.91
CA SER A 164 3.85 1.99 19.95
C SER A 164 4.10 0.98 21.06
N ARG A 165 3.05 0.31 21.55
CA ARG A 165 3.18 -0.72 22.60
C ARG A 165 3.98 -1.94 22.13
N GLU A 166 3.79 -2.33 20.86
CA GLU A 166 4.51 -3.45 20.27
C GLU A 166 5.98 -3.10 20.08
N VAL A 167 6.25 -1.90 19.53
CA VAL A 167 7.62 -1.38 19.30
C VAL A 167 8.38 -1.21 20.60
N LEU A 168 7.76 -0.66 21.64
CA LEU A 168 8.38 -0.54 22.98
C LEU A 168 8.74 -1.89 23.60
N SER A 169 8.11 -2.97 23.21
CA SER A 169 8.45 -4.33 23.69
C SER A 169 9.72 -4.92 23.06
N TRP A 170 10.33 -4.23 22.08
CA TRP A 170 11.57 -4.67 21.44
C TRP A 170 12.84 -4.27 22.22
N PHE A 171 12.69 -3.36 23.19
CA PHE A 171 13.74 -2.83 24.06
C PHE A 171 13.55 -3.26 25.51
#